data_5a6a37489ab86170b17682f648f179c5
#
_entry.id   5a6a37489ab86170b17682f648f179c5
#
_cell.length_a   1.000
_cell.length_b   1.000
_cell.length_c   1.000
_cell.angle_alpha   90.00
_cell.angle_beta   90.00
_cell.angle_gamma   90.00
#
_symmetry.space_group_name_H-M   'P 1'
#
loop_
_entity.id
_entity.type
_entity.pdbx_description
1 polymer ?
#
loop_
_entity_poly.entity_id
_entity_poly.type
_entity_poly.pdbx_seq_one_letter_code
_entity_poly.pdbx_strand_id
1 'polypeptide(L)'
;PKFALEFATLSSYKLSLFQKALYYAQELFSLNPTSFNGLMLAKSYIENLRLDEALNLLQTLLTRKDDLEDELKLELAFIYKLSNKLEESEQIFKELLSKDMYNLNLWKNYAEIYFKHDFTKALNAHEHLCHFMQDLIDKLQKGIIAEQTNLNLVKLEDRLHSKTKKNLTISKIEDFLTHQILPQKAYLLFKLFRISDSLELFQSLQEANQHHAQFWQNYAKVLEFNSNYQEAYHAYKKCLSLDSHATYQFDLAYLLMRMGVDDNFEEGKKYYESRLFYAHNETFSTYHYNESLKAFNKFGVDAFKNKEVLVFCEQGFGDTIMYARCLEKLCKIASKVLFAPQSAMYEMFKNQIKFLNQNDDIFKNVKVLKNLPTNFDYAIPICSLPFLLILSLDEILRLKTPILPQKKPHNQRKKLGIFYATPNAENSDLLRNVKF
;
A
#
# COMPACT_ATOMS: atom_id res chain seq x y z
N PRO A 1 -26.96 26.40 -14.80
CA PRO A 1 -26.50 25.83 -13.52
C PRO A 1 -26.20 24.32 -13.66
N LYS A 2 -27.12 23.53 -14.27
CA LYS A 2 -27.01 22.08 -14.43
C LYS A 2 -25.72 21.64 -15.13
N PHE A 3 -25.40 22.19 -16.29
CA PHE A 3 -24.19 21.87 -17.08
C PHE A 3 -22.90 22.21 -16.31
N ALA A 4 -22.91 23.30 -15.55
CA ALA A 4 -21.76 23.71 -14.74
C ALA A 4 -21.52 22.73 -13.57
N LEU A 5 -22.59 22.23 -12.90
CA LEU A 5 -22.49 21.25 -11.83
C LEU A 5 -22.01 19.89 -12.36
N GLU A 6 -22.54 19.44 -13.51
CA GLU A 6 -22.11 18.21 -14.16
C GLU A 6 -20.61 18.26 -14.50
N PHE A 7 -20.16 19.34 -15.13
CA PHE A 7 -18.75 19.57 -15.43
C PHE A 7 -17.88 19.65 -14.16
N ALA A 8 -18.35 20.37 -13.12
CA ALA A 8 -17.64 20.49 -11.86
C ALA A 8 -17.52 19.15 -11.14
N THR A 9 -18.57 18.31 -11.16
CA THR A 9 -18.53 16.95 -10.58
C THR A 9 -17.49 16.10 -11.27
N LEU A 10 -17.53 16.03 -12.60
CA LEU A 10 -16.60 15.21 -13.39
C LEU A 10 -15.16 15.69 -13.28
N SER A 11 -14.94 17.01 -13.33
CA SER A 11 -13.59 17.58 -13.18
C SER A 11 -13.01 17.34 -11.79
N SER A 12 -13.83 17.49 -10.74
CA SER A 12 -13.41 17.20 -9.37
C SER A 12 -13.08 15.73 -9.17
N TYR A 13 -13.89 14.83 -9.76
CA TYR A 13 -13.64 13.39 -9.74
C TYR A 13 -12.31 13.04 -10.44
N LYS A 14 -12.07 13.58 -11.65
CA LYS A 14 -10.82 13.37 -12.39
C LYS A 14 -9.58 13.87 -11.67
N LEU A 15 -9.71 14.95 -10.90
CA LEU A 15 -8.63 15.52 -10.09
C LEU A 15 -8.52 14.86 -8.70
N SER A 16 -9.24 13.76 -8.45
CA SER A 16 -9.29 13.05 -7.14
C SER A 16 -9.72 13.94 -5.98
N LEU A 17 -10.46 15.02 -6.26
CA LEU A 17 -11.04 15.91 -5.25
C LEU A 17 -12.40 15.37 -4.80
N PHE A 18 -12.42 14.18 -4.21
CA PHE A 18 -13.64 13.39 -3.98
C PHE A 18 -14.68 14.08 -3.08
N GLN A 19 -14.26 14.86 -2.09
CA GLN A 19 -15.18 15.66 -1.25
C GLN A 19 -15.92 16.73 -2.08
N LYS A 20 -15.20 17.41 -3.00
CA LYS A 20 -15.82 18.39 -3.89
C LYS A 20 -16.72 17.72 -4.92
N ALA A 21 -16.29 16.58 -5.47
CA ALA A 21 -17.09 15.80 -6.38
C ALA A 21 -18.42 15.37 -5.72
N LEU A 22 -18.38 14.93 -4.47
CA LEU A 22 -19.57 14.57 -3.69
C LEU A 22 -20.52 15.76 -3.53
N TYR A 23 -19.99 16.92 -3.11
CA TYR A 23 -20.81 18.13 -2.96
C TYR A 23 -21.55 18.50 -4.25
N TYR A 24 -20.82 18.59 -5.38
CA TYR A 24 -21.43 18.94 -6.66
C TYR A 24 -22.39 17.86 -7.18
N ALA A 25 -22.12 16.59 -6.94
CA ALA A 25 -23.01 15.48 -7.32
C ALA A 25 -24.33 15.50 -6.52
N GLN A 26 -24.30 15.84 -5.23
CA GLN A 26 -25.49 16.02 -4.40
C GLN A 26 -26.36 17.17 -4.92
N GLU A 27 -25.77 18.33 -5.18
CA GLU A 27 -26.48 19.48 -5.77
C GLU A 27 -27.07 19.14 -7.15
N LEU A 28 -26.30 18.49 -8.00
CA LEU A 28 -26.74 18.08 -9.32
C LEU A 28 -27.94 17.11 -9.27
N PHE A 29 -27.85 16.10 -8.39
CA PHE A 29 -28.91 15.11 -8.25
C PHE A 29 -30.19 15.70 -7.63
N SER A 30 -30.05 16.65 -6.69
CA SER A 30 -31.20 17.36 -6.12
C SER A 30 -31.96 18.20 -7.15
N LEU A 31 -31.23 18.83 -8.08
CA LEU A 31 -31.82 19.64 -9.15
C LEU A 31 -32.38 18.81 -10.29
N ASN A 32 -31.83 17.65 -10.53
CA ASN A 32 -32.20 16.78 -11.65
C ASN A 32 -31.96 15.30 -11.32
N PRO A 33 -32.92 14.62 -10.70
CA PRO A 33 -32.77 13.27 -10.16
C PRO A 33 -32.87 12.17 -11.24
N THR A 34 -32.05 12.24 -12.29
CA THR A 34 -31.91 11.20 -13.30
C THR A 34 -31.05 10.04 -12.81
N SER A 35 -31.18 8.83 -13.38
CA SER A 35 -30.33 7.70 -13.04
C SER A 35 -28.86 7.97 -13.35
N PHE A 36 -28.55 8.75 -14.39
CA PHE A 36 -27.19 9.19 -14.69
C PHE A 36 -26.59 10.06 -13.57
N ASN A 37 -27.32 11.07 -13.12
CA ASN A 37 -26.85 11.93 -12.02
C ASN A 37 -26.78 11.17 -10.69
N GLY A 38 -27.70 10.22 -10.48
CA GLY A 38 -27.65 9.30 -9.33
C GLY A 38 -26.46 8.36 -9.38
N LEU A 39 -26.08 7.85 -10.55
CA LEU A 39 -24.88 7.05 -10.73
C LEU A 39 -23.60 7.85 -10.39
N MET A 40 -23.51 9.11 -10.83
CA MET A 40 -22.40 10.01 -10.46
C MET A 40 -22.34 10.25 -8.95
N LEU A 41 -23.49 10.44 -8.32
CA LEU A 41 -23.59 10.60 -6.87
C LEU A 41 -23.18 9.32 -6.13
N ALA A 42 -23.64 8.15 -6.57
CA ALA A 42 -23.28 6.87 -5.99
C ALA A 42 -21.75 6.64 -6.06
N LYS A 43 -21.11 6.89 -7.22
CA LYS A 43 -19.66 6.85 -7.36
C LYS A 43 -18.95 7.80 -6.40
N SER A 44 -19.46 9.01 -6.25
CA SER A 44 -18.89 9.99 -5.33
C SER A 44 -19.03 9.54 -3.86
N TYR A 45 -20.12 8.87 -3.50
CA TYR A 45 -20.25 8.25 -2.17
C TYR A 45 -19.24 7.13 -1.96
N ILE A 46 -19.04 6.24 -2.95
CA ILE A 46 -18.07 5.14 -2.88
C ILE A 46 -16.65 5.65 -2.63
N GLU A 47 -16.21 6.66 -3.41
CA GLU A 47 -14.87 7.25 -3.25
C GLU A 47 -14.68 7.97 -1.89
N ASN A 48 -15.76 8.39 -1.25
CA ASN A 48 -15.74 8.97 0.09
C ASN A 48 -16.02 7.92 1.19
N LEU A 49 -16.01 6.62 0.86
CA LEU A 49 -16.26 5.49 1.76
C LEU A 49 -17.64 5.52 2.46
N ARG A 50 -18.61 6.23 1.87
CA ARG A 50 -20.00 6.31 2.33
C ARG A 50 -20.83 5.21 1.66
N LEU A 51 -20.50 3.95 1.98
CA LEU A 51 -21.00 2.78 1.26
C LEU A 51 -22.50 2.54 1.47
N ASP A 52 -23.04 2.83 2.67
CA ASP A 52 -24.45 2.63 2.97
C ASP A 52 -25.34 3.59 2.15
N GLU A 53 -24.94 4.87 2.04
CA GLU A 53 -25.65 5.83 1.23
C GLU A 53 -25.61 5.50 -0.26
N ALA A 54 -24.44 5.04 -0.75
CA ALA A 54 -24.28 4.58 -2.11
C ALA A 54 -25.18 3.36 -2.39
N LEU A 55 -25.21 2.39 -1.47
CA LEU A 55 -26.03 1.17 -1.58
C LEU A 55 -27.53 1.52 -1.68
N ASN A 56 -28.03 2.32 -0.74
CA ASN A 56 -29.44 2.73 -0.71
C ASN A 56 -29.84 3.48 -1.99
N LEU A 57 -28.98 4.38 -2.47
CA LEU A 57 -29.21 5.12 -3.70
C LEU A 57 -29.27 4.19 -4.92
N LEU A 58 -28.29 3.29 -5.08
CA LEU A 58 -28.26 2.35 -6.21
C LEU A 58 -29.45 1.41 -6.21
N GLN A 59 -29.85 0.87 -5.05
CA GLN A 59 -31.05 0.04 -4.93
C GLN A 59 -32.31 0.79 -5.35
N THR A 60 -32.42 2.06 -4.93
CA THR A 60 -33.55 2.92 -5.36
C THR A 60 -33.54 3.17 -6.87
N LEU A 61 -32.36 3.44 -7.46
CA LEU A 61 -32.26 3.69 -8.90
C LEU A 61 -32.56 2.45 -9.73
N LEU A 62 -32.13 1.27 -9.29
CA LEU A 62 -32.40 -0.01 -9.97
C LEU A 62 -33.90 -0.34 -10.08
N THR A 63 -34.76 0.22 -9.20
CA THR A 63 -36.22 0.05 -9.35
C THR A 63 -36.80 0.72 -10.61
N ARG A 64 -36.04 1.66 -11.21
CA ARG A 64 -36.51 2.43 -12.41
C ARG A 64 -36.40 1.64 -13.68
N LYS A 65 -35.55 0.60 -13.74
CA LYS A 65 -35.34 -0.28 -14.91
C LYS A 65 -35.11 0.50 -16.23
N ASP A 66 -34.18 1.44 -16.16
CA ASP A 66 -33.80 2.26 -17.31
C ASP A 66 -32.51 1.74 -18.00
N ASP A 67 -32.04 2.48 -19.01
CA ASP A 67 -30.88 2.10 -19.83
C ASP A 67 -29.57 2.01 -19.10
N LEU A 68 -29.52 2.41 -17.81
CA LEU A 68 -28.31 2.39 -16.96
C LEU A 68 -28.31 1.23 -15.97
N GLU A 69 -29.20 0.25 -16.09
CA GLU A 69 -29.31 -0.86 -15.14
C GLU A 69 -27.98 -1.61 -14.96
N ASP A 70 -27.27 -1.88 -16.06
CA ASP A 70 -26.01 -2.63 -16.00
C ASP A 70 -24.88 -1.83 -15.34
N GLU A 71 -24.81 -0.52 -15.57
CA GLU A 71 -23.86 0.38 -14.91
C GLU A 71 -24.15 0.53 -13.41
N LEU A 72 -25.43 0.61 -13.04
CA LEU A 72 -25.85 0.63 -11.63
C LEU A 72 -25.53 -0.69 -10.93
N LYS A 73 -25.74 -1.84 -11.60
CA LYS A 73 -25.34 -3.16 -11.11
C LYS A 73 -23.82 -3.27 -10.93
N LEU A 74 -23.05 -2.72 -11.86
CA LEU A 74 -21.60 -2.72 -11.75
C LEU A 74 -21.12 -1.98 -10.49
N GLU A 75 -21.65 -0.79 -10.20
CA GLU A 75 -21.32 -0.07 -8.97
C GLU A 75 -21.80 -0.80 -7.71
N LEU A 76 -22.96 -1.47 -7.78
CA LEU A 76 -23.44 -2.32 -6.70
C LEU A 76 -22.47 -3.48 -6.42
N ALA A 77 -21.94 -4.12 -7.46
CA ALA A 77 -20.92 -5.17 -7.31
C ALA A 77 -19.65 -4.65 -6.64
N PHE A 78 -19.21 -3.41 -6.95
CA PHE A 78 -18.08 -2.78 -6.26
C PHE A 78 -18.36 -2.52 -4.77
N ILE A 79 -19.57 -2.04 -4.42
CA ILE A 79 -19.95 -1.87 -3.02
C ILE A 79 -19.92 -3.20 -2.27
N TYR A 80 -20.47 -4.27 -2.86
CA TYR A 80 -20.43 -5.59 -2.25
C TYR A 80 -19.00 -6.09 -2.06
N LYS A 81 -18.12 -5.90 -3.04
CA LYS A 81 -16.69 -6.22 -2.92
C LYS A 81 -16.04 -5.45 -1.76
N LEU A 82 -16.27 -4.13 -1.65
CA LEU A 82 -15.74 -3.29 -0.57
C LEU A 82 -16.33 -3.64 0.81
N SER A 83 -17.56 -4.12 0.86
CA SER A 83 -18.25 -4.55 2.08
C SER A 83 -17.98 -6.02 2.43
N ASN A 84 -17.02 -6.67 1.77
CA ASN A 84 -16.67 -8.08 1.94
C ASN A 84 -17.83 -9.08 1.67
N LYS A 85 -18.81 -8.69 0.85
CA LYS A 85 -19.90 -9.53 0.34
C LYS A 85 -19.51 -10.07 -1.03
N LEU A 86 -18.53 -10.99 -1.02
CA LEU A 86 -17.82 -11.37 -2.25
C LEU A 86 -18.68 -12.23 -3.18
N GLU A 87 -19.53 -13.10 -2.61
CA GLU A 87 -20.42 -13.98 -3.36
C GLU A 87 -21.52 -13.18 -4.09
N GLU A 88 -22.08 -12.15 -3.45
CA GLU A 88 -23.05 -11.26 -4.06
C GLU A 88 -22.42 -10.43 -5.20
N SER A 89 -21.19 -9.96 -4.98
CA SER A 89 -20.41 -9.29 -6.02
C SER A 89 -20.15 -10.22 -7.21
N GLU A 90 -19.73 -11.45 -6.96
CA GLU A 90 -19.47 -12.47 -7.99
C GLU A 90 -20.72 -12.76 -8.83
N GLN A 91 -21.88 -12.89 -8.19
CA GLN A 91 -23.13 -13.16 -8.87
C GLN A 91 -23.49 -12.05 -9.87
N ILE A 92 -23.33 -10.78 -9.48
CA ILE A 92 -23.58 -9.65 -10.36
C ILE A 92 -22.59 -9.65 -11.54
N PHE A 93 -21.30 -9.87 -11.30
CA PHE A 93 -20.34 -9.92 -12.40
C PHE A 93 -20.64 -11.05 -13.38
N LYS A 94 -21.06 -12.24 -12.91
CA LYS A 94 -21.50 -13.35 -13.76
C LYS A 94 -22.73 -12.96 -14.61
N GLU A 95 -23.69 -12.26 -14.02
CA GLU A 95 -24.85 -11.75 -14.75
C GLU A 95 -24.42 -10.77 -15.86
N LEU A 96 -23.59 -9.78 -15.52
CA LEU A 96 -23.10 -8.79 -16.48
C LEU A 96 -22.29 -9.45 -17.62
N LEU A 97 -21.42 -10.41 -17.29
CA LEU A 97 -20.64 -11.17 -18.26
C LEU A 97 -21.50 -12.05 -19.16
N SER A 98 -22.65 -12.54 -18.68
CA SER A 98 -23.58 -13.29 -19.52
C SER A 98 -24.22 -12.43 -20.64
N LYS A 99 -24.32 -11.11 -20.41
CA LYS A 99 -24.85 -10.14 -21.38
C LYS A 99 -23.75 -9.61 -22.32
N ASP A 100 -22.53 -9.43 -21.79
CA ASP A 100 -21.37 -8.90 -22.53
C ASP A 100 -20.12 -9.70 -22.19
N MET A 101 -20.05 -10.92 -22.74
CA MET A 101 -18.95 -11.86 -22.48
C MET A 101 -17.61 -11.40 -23.03
N TYR A 102 -17.58 -10.43 -23.96
CA TYR A 102 -16.34 -9.91 -24.54
C TYR A 102 -15.83 -8.64 -23.84
N ASN A 103 -16.38 -8.25 -22.71
CA ASN A 103 -15.97 -7.08 -21.96
C ASN A 103 -14.77 -7.39 -21.06
N LEU A 104 -13.58 -7.02 -21.54
CA LEU A 104 -12.33 -7.26 -20.82
C LEU A 104 -12.29 -6.60 -19.43
N ASN A 105 -12.93 -5.43 -19.26
CA ASN A 105 -13.00 -4.77 -17.96
C ASN A 105 -13.88 -5.52 -16.97
N LEU A 106 -15.00 -6.08 -17.40
CA LEU A 106 -15.82 -6.94 -16.54
C LEU A 106 -15.05 -8.18 -16.10
N TRP A 107 -14.34 -8.84 -17.03
CA TRP A 107 -13.50 -9.98 -16.71
C TRP A 107 -12.37 -9.65 -15.73
N LYS A 108 -11.71 -8.51 -15.91
CA LYS A 108 -10.68 -8.05 -14.97
C LYS A 108 -11.25 -7.88 -13.57
N ASN A 109 -12.36 -7.14 -13.44
CA ASN A 109 -13.00 -6.88 -12.15
C ASN A 109 -13.51 -8.18 -11.49
N TYR A 110 -14.04 -9.11 -12.28
CA TYR A 110 -14.44 -10.44 -11.82
C TYR A 110 -13.24 -11.21 -11.25
N ALA A 111 -12.13 -11.27 -11.98
CA ALA A 111 -10.91 -11.95 -11.54
C ALA A 111 -10.32 -11.32 -10.26
N GLU A 112 -10.53 -10.03 -10.04
CA GLU A 112 -10.03 -9.29 -8.88
C GLU A 112 -10.93 -9.38 -7.63
N ILE A 113 -12.12 -10.02 -7.69
CA ILE A 113 -13.05 -10.07 -6.54
C ILE A 113 -12.36 -10.64 -5.31
N TYR A 114 -11.69 -11.76 -5.45
CA TYR A 114 -11.06 -12.51 -4.37
C TYR A 114 -9.59 -12.17 -4.12
N PHE A 115 -9.02 -11.22 -4.88
CA PHE A 115 -7.56 -10.95 -4.92
C PHE A 115 -6.94 -10.63 -3.56
N LYS A 116 -7.70 -10.04 -2.63
CA LYS A 116 -7.23 -9.69 -1.28
C LYS A 116 -7.71 -10.66 -0.20
N HIS A 117 -8.66 -11.52 -0.51
CA HIS A 117 -9.38 -12.31 0.50
C HIS A 117 -9.16 -13.81 0.37
N ASP A 118 -9.10 -14.34 -0.86
CA ASP A 118 -8.91 -15.75 -1.16
C ASP A 118 -8.05 -15.93 -2.42
N PHE A 119 -6.77 -16.12 -2.21
CA PHE A 119 -5.82 -16.24 -3.32
C PHE A 119 -6.07 -17.47 -4.20
N THR A 120 -6.66 -18.54 -3.65
CA THR A 120 -7.00 -19.74 -4.43
C THR A 120 -8.16 -19.45 -5.37
N LYS A 121 -9.25 -18.87 -4.88
CA LYS A 121 -10.36 -18.44 -5.74
C LYS A 121 -9.92 -17.39 -6.76
N ALA A 122 -9.07 -16.44 -6.35
CA ALA A 122 -8.51 -15.44 -7.26
C ALA A 122 -7.65 -16.09 -8.37
N LEU A 123 -6.77 -17.05 -8.03
CA LEU A 123 -5.98 -17.77 -9.03
C LEU A 123 -6.85 -18.54 -10.01
N ASN A 124 -7.85 -19.27 -9.52
CA ASN A 124 -8.80 -20.00 -10.37
C ASN A 124 -9.53 -19.05 -11.34
N ALA A 125 -9.98 -17.89 -10.86
CA ALA A 125 -10.63 -16.89 -11.72
C ALA A 125 -9.68 -16.36 -12.81
N HIS A 126 -8.40 -16.12 -12.47
CA HIS A 126 -7.38 -15.71 -13.45
C HIS A 126 -7.05 -16.82 -14.45
N GLU A 127 -7.01 -18.08 -14.03
CA GLU A 127 -6.81 -19.22 -14.93
C GLU A 127 -7.97 -19.39 -15.90
N HIS A 128 -9.21 -19.30 -15.42
CA HIS A 128 -10.38 -19.29 -16.30
C HIS A 128 -10.35 -18.15 -17.30
N LEU A 129 -9.96 -16.95 -16.85
CA LEU A 129 -9.82 -15.80 -17.73
C LEU A 129 -8.72 -16.01 -18.81
N CYS A 130 -7.57 -16.56 -18.44
CA CYS A 130 -6.52 -16.91 -19.40
C CYS A 130 -7.01 -17.88 -20.46
N HIS A 131 -7.71 -18.95 -20.06
CA HIS A 131 -8.27 -19.92 -21.00
C HIS A 131 -9.31 -19.29 -21.93
N PHE A 132 -10.22 -18.49 -21.38
CA PHE A 132 -11.21 -17.78 -22.18
C PHE A 132 -10.55 -16.85 -23.21
N MET A 133 -9.54 -16.08 -22.81
CA MET A 133 -8.84 -15.16 -23.72
C MET A 133 -8.09 -15.90 -24.81
N GLN A 134 -7.48 -17.04 -24.49
CA GLN A 134 -6.80 -17.87 -25.49
C GLN A 134 -7.79 -18.46 -26.51
N ASP A 135 -8.91 -19.00 -26.05
CA ASP A 135 -10.01 -19.49 -26.93
C ASP A 135 -10.55 -18.36 -27.83
N LEU A 136 -10.64 -17.14 -27.28
CA LEU A 136 -11.08 -15.97 -28.04
C LEU A 136 -10.08 -15.58 -29.14
N ILE A 137 -8.77 -15.59 -28.83
CA ILE A 137 -7.73 -15.37 -29.82
C ILE A 137 -7.80 -16.42 -30.93
N ASP A 138 -7.93 -17.71 -30.58
CA ASP A 138 -8.03 -18.80 -31.54
C ASP A 138 -9.26 -18.66 -32.45
N LYS A 139 -10.41 -18.25 -31.91
CA LYS A 139 -11.63 -18.01 -32.69
C LYS A 139 -11.53 -16.81 -33.63
N LEU A 140 -10.86 -15.75 -33.20
CA LEU A 140 -10.57 -14.59 -34.05
C LEU A 140 -9.60 -14.95 -35.18
N GLN A 141 -8.52 -15.69 -34.89
CA GLN A 141 -7.55 -16.14 -35.89
C GLN A 141 -8.18 -17.07 -36.97
N LYS A 142 -9.12 -17.92 -36.54
CA LYS A 142 -9.85 -18.83 -37.44
C LYS A 142 -11.01 -18.14 -38.19
N GLY A 143 -11.25 -16.85 -37.95
CA GLY A 143 -12.36 -16.11 -38.56
C GLY A 143 -13.76 -16.57 -38.13
N ILE A 144 -13.85 -17.33 -37.01
CA ILE A 144 -15.14 -17.80 -36.45
C ILE A 144 -15.90 -16.63 -35.83
N ILE A 145 -15.17 -15.65 -35.29
CA ILE A 145 -15.69 -14.40 -34.74
C ILE A 145 -15.09 -13.26 -35.56
N ALA A 146 -15.91 -12.33 -36.01
CA ALA A 146 -15.43 -11.15 -36.72
C ALA A 146 -14.80 -10.16 -35.74
N GLU A 147 -13.66 -9.52 -36.13
CA GLU A 147 -12.99 -8.47 -35.35
C GLU A 147 -13.87 -7.25 -34.98
N GLN A 148 -15.08 -7.19 -35.50
CA GLN A 148 -16.06 -6.10 -35.31
C GLN A 148 -17.02 -6.34 -34.14
N THR A 149 -16.81 -7.36 -33.30
CA THR A 149 -17.62 -7.54 -32.09
C THR A 149 -17.37 -6.37 -31.16
N ASN A 150 -18.45 -5.58 -30.89
CA ASN A 150 -18.40 -4.33 -30.16
C ASN A 150 -17.89 -4.54 -28.72
N LEU A 151 -16.67 -4.09 -28.42
CA LEU A 151 -16.24 -3.90 -27.06
C LEU A 151 -16.94 -2.66 -26.49
N ASN A 152 -17.87 -2.87 -25.59
CA ASN A 152 -18.35 -1.82 -24.73
C ASN A 152 -17.28 -1.56 -23.62
N LEU A 153 -16.12 -1.04 -24.02
CA LEU A 153 -15.17 -0.41 -23.11
C LEU A 153 -15.70 0.99 -22.73
N VAL A 154 -16.92 1.05 -22.21
CA VAL A 154 -17.50 2.33 -21.84
C VAL A 154 -17.09 2.63 -20.41
N LYS A 155 -15.98 3.36 -20.26
CA LYS A 155 -15.86 4.26 -19.13
C LYS A 155 -16.97 5.30 -19.23
N LEU A 156 -17.58 5.67 -18.11
CA LEU A 156 -18.57 6.75 -18.03
C LEU A 156 -18.10 8.03 -18.76
N GLU A 157 -16.79 8.25 -18.78
CA GLU A 157 -16.08 9.32 -19.48
C GLU A 157 -16.20 9.27 -21.00
N ASP A 158 -16.25 8.08 -21.60
CA ASP A 158 -16.33 7.91 -23.05
C ASP A 158 -17.78 8.16 -23.58
N ARG A 159 -18.81 8.07 -22.73
CA ARG A 159 -20.18 8.44 -23.09
C ARG A 159 -20.37 9.94 -23.28
N LEU A 160 -19.54 10.76 -22.65
CA LEU A 160 -19.64 12.23 -22.74
C LEU A 160 -19.00 12.79 -24.03
N HIS A 161 -18.07 12.08 -24.66
CA HIS A 161 -17.26 12.64 -25.75
C HIS A 161 -17.30 11.89 -27.07
N SER A 162 -17.69 10.64 -27.15
CA SER A 162 -18.09 9.97 -28.40
C SER A 162 -18.43 8.49 -28.15
N LYS A 163 -19.43 7.98 -28.87
CA LYS A 163 -19.71 6.54 -29.02
C LYS A 163 -18.65 5.91 -29.95
N THR A 164 -17.38 5.97 -29.61
CA THR A 164 -16.37 5.22 -30.35
C THR A 164 -16.41 3.77 -29.88
N LYS A 165 -17.14 2.95 -30.63
CA LYS A 165 -17.07 1.50 -30.54
C LYS A 165 -15.63 1.09 -30.86
N LYS A 166 -14.86 0.70 -29.84
CA LYS A 166 -13.50 0.17 -30.06
C LYS A 166 -13.63 -1.31 -30.42
N ASN A 167 -13.21 -1.69 -31.61
CA ASN A 167 -13.22 -3.07 -32.05
C ASN A 167 -12.27 -3.93 -31.18
N LEU A 168 -12.68 -5.15 -30.87
CA LEU A 168 -11.84 -6.17 -30.25
C LEU A 168 -10.86 -6.68 -31.30
N THR A 169 -9.58 -6.55 -31.04
CA THR A 169 -8.51 -7.10 -31.90
C THR A 169 -7.67 -8.09 -31.09
N ILE A 170 -7.04 -9.03 -31.79
CA ILE A 170 -6.11 -9.99 -31.17
C ILE A 170 -5.06 -9.25 -30.35
N SER A 171 -4.44 -8.21 -30.92
CA SER A 171 -3.42 -7.41 -30.23
C SER A 171 -3.92 -6.82 -28.91
N LYS A 172 -5.18 -6.34 -28.83
CA LYS A 172 -5.73 -5.83 -27.56
C LYS A 172 -5.94 -6.89 -26.50
N ILE A 173 -6.29 -8.11 -26.92
CA ILE A 173 -6.45 -9.23 -26.00
C ILE A 173 -5.07 -9.68 -25.49
N GLU A 174 -4.11 -9.79 -26.40
CA GLU A 174 -2.73 -10.12 -26.06
C GLU A 174 -2.12 -9.07 -25.11
N ASP A 175 -2.29 -7.79 -25.42
CA ASP A 175 -1.85 -6.68 -24.53
C ASP A 175 -2.50 -6.79 -23.16
N PHE A 176 -3.81 -7.05 -23.09
CA PHE A 176 -4.53 -7.20 -21.84
C PHE A 176 -4.04 -8.38 -21.02
N LEU A 177 -3.84 -9.55 -21.67
CA LEU A 177 -3.27 -10.72 -21.01
C LEU A 177 -1.87 -10.43 -20.47
N THR A 178 -0.99 -9.93 -21.33
CA THR A 178 0.43 -9.79 -21.05
C THR A 178 0.74 -8.72 -20.02
N HIS A 179 -0.02 -7.61 -20.02
CA HIS A 179 0.27 -6.47 -19.15
C HIS A 179 -0.61 -6.38 -17.90
N GLN A 180 -1.75 -7.09 -17.87
CA GLN A 180 -2.66 -7.02 -16.73
C GLN A 180 -2.89 -8.38 -16.06
N ILE A 181 -3.29 -9.40 -16.80
CA ILE A 181 -3.75 -10.66 -16.21
C ILE A 181 -2.61 -11.57 -15.81
N LEU A 182 -1.64 -11.83 -16.70
CA LEU A 182 -0.52 -12.72 -16.39
C LEU A 182 0.39 -12.21 -15.25
N PRO A 183 0.71 -10.90 -15.14
CA PRO A 183 1.43 -10.39 -13.97
C PRO A 183 0.67 -10.57 -12.66
N GLN A 184 -0.65 -10.41 -12.66
CA GLN A 184 -1.47 -10.66 -11.47
C GLN A 184 -1.50 -12.16 -11.14
N LYS A 185 -1.62 -13.05 -12.13
CA LYS A 185 -1.51 -14.50 -11.95
C LYS A 185 -0.16 -14.89 -11.35
N ALA A 186 0.94 -14.34 -11.86
CA ALA A 186 2.27 -14.58 -11.30
C ALA A 186 2.37 -14.17 -9.83
N TYR A 187 1.81 -13.01 -9.47
CA TYR A 187 1.76 -12.56 -8.09
C TYR A 187 0.87 -13.45 -7.20
N LEU A 188 -0.26 -13.96 -7.70
CA LEU A 188 -1.11 -14.90 -6.97
C LEU A 188 -0.41 -16.24 -6.73
N LEU A 189 0.34 -16.76 -7.70
CA LEU A 189 1.19 -17.95 -7.52
C LEU A 189 2.19 -17.73 -6.38
N PHE A 190 2.82 -16.56 -6.32
CA PHE A 190 3.69 -16.19 -5.19
C PHE A 190 2.95 -16.19 -3.86
N LYS A 191 1.76 -15.58 -3.79
CA LYS A 191 0.95 -15.54 -2.55
C LYS A 191 0.51 -16.93 -2.09
N LEU A 192 0.44 -17.90 -2.99
CA LEU A 192 0.15 -19.32 -2.72
C LEU A 192 1.42 -20.16 -2.53
N PHE A 193 2.58 -19.53 -2.37
CA PHE A 193 3.88 -20.20 -2.20
C PHE A 193 4.33 -21.09 -3.37
N ARG A 194 3.72 -20.92 -4.55
CA ARG A 194 4.15 -21.55 -5.81
C ARG A 194 5.28 -20.71 -6.44
N ILE A 195 6.42 -20.65 -5.77
CA ILE A 195 7.49 -19.68 -6.05
C ILE A 195 8.12 -19.94 -7.43
N SER A 196 8.42 -21.20 -7.77
CA SER A 196 9.01 -21.55 -9.05
C SER A 196 8.12 -21.16 -10.23
N ASP A 197 6.82 -21.47 -10.14
CA ASP A 197 5.85 -21.13 -11.19
C ASP A 197 5.71 -19.61 -11.35
N SER A 198 5.73 -18.90 -10.21
CA SER A 198 5.70 -17.43 -10.20
C SER A 198 6.92 -16.82 -10.86
N LEU A 199 8.14 -17.31 -10.52
CA LEU A 199 9.39 -16.82 -11.12
C LEU A 199 9.43 -17.08 -12.62
N GLU A 200 9.10 -18.29 -13.06
CA GLU A 200 9.06 -18.65 -14.48
C GLU A 200 8.12 -17.72 -15.27
N LEU A 201 6.91 -17.49 -14.72
CA LEU A 201 5.96 -16.62 -15.38
C LEU A 201 6.43 -15.15 -15.39
N PHE A 202 6.98 -14.61 -14.28
CA PHE A 202 7.56 -13.27 -14.30
C PHE A 202 8.72 -13.16 -15.28
N GLN A 203 9.62 -14.15 -15.34
CA GLN A 203 10.74 -14.16 -16.28
C GLN A 203 10.29 -14.11 -17.74
N SER A 204 9.26 -14.88 -18.10
CA SER A 204 8.71 -14.89 -19.46
C SER A 204 8.07 -13.57 -19.89
N LEU A 205 7.66 -12.73 -18.92
CA LEU A 205 6.95 -11.47 -19.16
C LEU A 205 7.82 -10.21 -19.10
N GLN A 206 9.13 -10.33 -18.77
CA GLN A 206 10.01 -9.18 -18.53
C GLN A 206 10.13 -8.23 -19.72
N GLU A 207 10.34 -8.79 -20.93
CA GLU A 207 10.53 -7.99 -22.13
C GLU A 207 9.28 -7.16 -22.46
N ALA A 208 8.11 -7.77 -22.38
CA ALA A 208 6.85 -7.07 -22.63
C ALA A 208 6.54 -6.01 -21.56
N ASN A 209 6.92 -6.25 -20.30
CA ASN A 209 6.58 -5.38 -19.18
C ASN A 209 7.72 -4.44 -18.76
N GLN A 210 8.71 -4.19 -19.60
CA GLN A 210 9.89 -3.38 -19.27
C GLN A 210 9.60 -1.93 -18.83
N HIS A 211 8.42 -1.41 -19.11
CA HIS A 211 7.97 -0.05 -18.75
C HIS A 211 6.89 -0.01 -17.64
N HIS A 212 6.59 -1.13 -16.99
CA HIS A 212 5.56 -1.23 -15.97
C HIS A 212 6.17 -1.35 -14.57
N ALA A 213 6.20 -0.26 -13.79
CA ALA A 213 6.81 -0.23 -12.46
C ALA A 213 6.24 -1.29 -11.50
N GLN A 214 4.91 -1.46 -11.46
CA GLN A 214 4.26 -2.44 -10.60
C GLN A 214 4.66 -3.89 -10.91
N PHE A 215 4.91 -4.19 -12.18
CA PHE A 215 5.43 -5.50 -12.59
C PHE A 215 6.79 -5.77 -11.93
N TRP A 216 7.72 -4.82 -12.06
CA TRP A 216 9.07 -4.93 -11.50
C TRP A 216 9.07 -4.99 -9.98
N GLN A 217 8.17 -4.25 -9.31
CA GLN A 217 8.01 -4.35 -7.85
C GLN A 217 7.59 -5.77 -7.44
N ASN A 218 6.56 -6.32 -8.08
CA ASN A 218 6.05 -7.64 -7.75
C ASN A 218 7.08 -8.73 -8.05
N TYR A 219 7.78 -8.64 -9.18
CA TYR A 219 8.86 -9.55 -9.52
C TYR A 219 10.02 -9.49 -8.50
N ALA A 220 10.43 -8.29 -8.11
CA ALA A 220 11.45 -8.09 -7.09
C ALA A 220 11.08 -8.75 -5.75
N LYS A 221 9.81 -8.65 -5.32
CA LYS A 221 9.31 -9.32 -4.10
C LYS A 221 9.45 -10.84 -4.17
N VAL A 222 9.18 -11.43 -5.33
CA VAL A 222 9.32 -12.88 -5.53
C VAL A 222 10.80 -13.29 -5.49
N LEU A 223 11.66 -12.54 -6.17
CA LEU A 223 13.11 -12.74 -6.16
C LEU A 223 13.68 -12.62 -4.74
N GLU A 224 13.30 -11.58 -4.00
CA GLU A 224 13.70 -11.37 -2.60
C GLU A 224 13.28 -12.54 -1.71
N PHE A 225 12.04 -13.00 -1.86
CA PHE A 225 11.52 -14.14 -1.12
C PHE A 225 12.31 -15.42 -1.43
N ASN A 226 12.70 -15.60 -2.68
CA ASN A 226 13.53 -16.73 -3.12
C ASN A 226 15.03 -16.54 -2.80
N SER A 227 15.39 -15.49 -2.05
CA SER A 227 16.78 -15.16 -1.69
C SER A 227 17.69 -14.76 -2.85
N ASN A 228 17.15 -14.46 -4.02
CA ASN A 228 17.84 -13.91 -5.18
C ASN A 228 18.04 -12.39 -5.01
N TYR A 229 18.79 -11.98 -3.98
CA TYR A 229 18.86 -10.59 -3.52
C TYR A 229 19.46 -9.63 -4.55
N GLN A 230 20.42 -10.06 -5.34
CA GLN A 230 21.04 -9.21 -6.37
C GLN A 230 20.06 -8.90 -7.50
N GLU A 231 19.39 -9.93 -8.01
CA GLU A 231 18.37 -9.77 -9.04
C GLU A 231 17.18 -8.94 -8.51
N ALA A 232 16.78 -9.17 -7.25
CA ALA A 232 15.75 -8.36 -6.59
C ALA A 232 16.14 -6.88 -6.51
N TYR A 233 17.40 -6.58 -6.15
CA TYR A 233 17.93 -5.22 -6.15
C TYR A 233 17.82 -4.56 -7.54
N HIS A 234 18.25 -5.26 -8.59
CA HIS A 234 18.13 -4.74 -9.95
C HIS A 234 16.69 -4.52 -10.38
N ALA A 235 15.77 -5.42 -10.02
CA ALA A 235 14.35 -5.29 -10.32
C ALA A 235 13.72 -4.09 -9.57
N TYR A 236 14.04 -3.89 -8.28
CA TYR A 236 13.60 -2.70 -7.53
C TYR A 236 14.19 -1.40 -8.10
N LYS A 237 15.46 -1.38 -8.48
CA LYS A 237 16.08 -0.21 -9.14
C LYS A 237 15.41 0.09 -10.48
N LYS A 238 15.07 -0.94 -11.27
CA LYS A 238 14.29 -0.77 -12.50
C LYS A 238 12.90 -0.20 -12.21
N CYS A 239 12.20 -0.72 -11.19
CA CYS A 239 10.91 -0.18 -10.75
C CYS A 239 11.03 1.32 -10.44
N LEU A 240 12.02 1.72 -9.62
CA LEU A 240 12.24 3.11 -9.23
C LEU A 240 12.65 4.02 -10.39
N SER A 241 13.29 3.49 -11.43
CA SER A 241 13.61 4.26 -12.65
C SER A 241 12.37 4.62 -13.46
N LEU A 242 11.27 3.86 -13.28
CA LEU A 242 10.00 4.05 -13.98
C LEU A 242 9.01 4.90 -13.15
N ASP A 243 9.04 4.73 -11.84
CA ASP A 243 8.18 5.47 -10.92
C ASP A 243 8.84 5.54 -9.53
N SER A 244 8.99 6.75 -9.01
CA SER A 244 9.64 7.05 -7.73
C SER A 244 8.67 7.02 -6.53
N HIS A 245 7.57 6.27 -6.62
CA HIS A 245 6.59 6.20 -5.54
C HIS A 245 7.19 5.72 -4.21
N ALA A 246 6.74 6.29 -3.09
CA ALA A 246 7.26 6.01 -1.75
C ALA A 246 7.23 4.53 -1.38
N THR A 247 6.22 3.78 -1.82
CA THR A 247 6.10 2.34 -1.59
C THR A 247 7.26 1.55 -2.21
N TYR A 248 7.68 1.92 -3.41
CA TYR A 248 8.78 1.24 -4.11
C TYR A 248 10.13 1.53 -3.44
N GLN A 249 10.32 2.76 -2.97
CA GLN A 249 11.50 3.12 -2.18
C GLN A 249 11.57 2.33 -0.88
N PHE A 250 10.45 2.15 -0.21
CA PHE A 250 10.36 1.42 1.05
C PHE A 250 10.65 -0.07 0.88
N ASP A 251 10.13 -0.70 -0.18
CA ASP A 251 10.44 -2.10 -0.49
C ASP A 251 11.95 -2.30 -0.74
N LEU A 252 12.57 -1.40 -1.51
CA LEU A 252 14.03 -1.43 -1.73
C LEU A 252 14.80 -1.23 -0.42
N ALA A 253 14.35 -0.34 0.47
CA ALA A 253 14.98 -0.13 1.77
C ALA A 253 15.04 -1.42 2.60
N TYR A 254 13.95 -2.18 2.64
CA TYR A 254 13.90 -3.47 3.33
C TYR A 254 14.91 -4.48 2.77
N LEU A 255 14.97 -4.60 1.44
CA LEU A 255 15.94 -5.47 0.80
C LEU A 255 17.39 -5.09 1.17
N LEU A 256 17.75 -3.80 1.04
CA LEU A 256 19.07 -3.29 1.32
C LEU A 256 19.48 -3.53 2.77
N MET A 257 18.59 -3.26 3.73
CA MET A 257 18.84 -3.53 5.14
C MET A 257 19.00 -5.03 5.43
N ARG A 258 18.28 -5.89 4.70
CA ARG A 258 18.36 -7.35 4.83
C ARG A 258 19.66 -7.92 4.27
N MET A 259 20.22 -7.31 3.23
CA MET A 259 21.49 -7.74 2.63
C MET A 259 22.69 -7.52 3.59
N GLY A 260 22.55 -6.66 4.60
CA GLY A 260 23.45 -6.59 5.76
C GLY A 260 24.89 -6.13 5.48
N VAL A 261 25.14 -5.47 4.34
CA VAL A 261 26.44 -4.88 3.99
C VAL A 261 26.38 -3.38 4.28
N ASP A 262 27.48 -2.79 4.78
CA ASP A 262 27.51 -1.38 5.20
C ASP A 262 27.03 -0.40 4.13
N ASP A 263 27.48 -0.56 2.88
CA ASP A 263 27.06 0.29 1.76
C ASP A 263 25.55 0.16 1.49
N ASN A 264 25.01 -1.05 1.57
CA ASN A 264 23.58 -1.31 1.41
C ASN A 264 22.78 -0.68 2.57
N PHE A 265 23.31 -0.73 3.78
CA PHE A 265 22.67 -0.08 4.93
C PHE A 265 22.64 1.44 4.77
N GLU A 266 23.72 2.04 4.29
CA GLU A 266 23.81 3.47 4.03
C GLU A 266 22.81 3.95 2.97
N GLU A 267 22.62 3.19 1.90
CA GLU A 267 21.59 3.46 0.89
C GLU A 267 20.18 3.17 1.43
N GLY A 268 20.01 2.04 2.12
CA GLY A 268 18.74 1.56 2.64
C GLY A 268 18.10 2.52 3.64
N LYS A 269 18.89 3.08 4.58
CA LYS A 269 18.36 4.03 5.57
C LYS A 269 17.83 5.32 4.94
N LYS A 270 18.34 5.75 3.77
CA LYS A 270 17.82 6.90 3.03
C LYS A 270 16.46 6.58 2.43
N TYR A 271 16.33 5.42 1.75
CA TYR A 271 15.06 5.00 1.18
C TYR A 271 14.03 4.66 2.26
N TYR A 272 14.45 4.24 3.46
CA TYR A 272 13.55 3.92 4.56
C TYR A 272 12.73 5.13 5.05
N GLU A 273 13.24 6.34 4.84
CA GLU A 273 12.51 7.57 5.17
C GLU A 273 11.22 7.73 4.36
N SER A 274 11.10 7.07 3.21
CA SER A 274 9.87 7.06 2.39
C SER A 274 8.65 6.51 3.13
N ARG A 275 8.83 5.72 4.21
CA ARG A 275 7.73 5.22 5.05
C ARG A 275 6.84 6.32 5.61
N LEU A 276 7.37 7.52 5.77
CA LEU A 276 6.64 8.68 6.31
C LEU A 276 5.69 9.33 5.28
N PHE A 277 5.81 8.96 4.00
CA PHE A 277 5.10 9.59 2.88
C PHE A 277 4.05 8.69 2.24
N TYR A 278 3.67 7.57 2.88
CA TYR A 278 2.60 6.68 2.37
C TYR A 278 1.22 7.32 2.39
N ALA A 279 0.94 8.16 3.37
CA ALA A 279 -0.32 8.88 3.45
C ALA A 279 -0.20 10.21 2.69
N HIS A 280 -1.12 10.48 1.78
CA HIS A 280 -1.18 11.73 1.02
C HIS A 280 -1.51 12.95 1.91
N ASN A 281 -1.82 12.74 3.18
CA ASN A 281 -2.15 13.79 4.14
C ASN A 281 -0.96 14.09 5.05
N GLU A 282 -0.71 15.39 5.27
CA GLU A 282 0.29 15.82 6.22
C GLU A 282 -0.12 15.40 7.64
N THR A 283 0.67 14.49 8.24
CA THR A 283 0.47 14.01 9.60
C THR A 283 1.42 14.75 10.56
N PHE A 284 1.19 14.61 11.88
CA PHE A 284 2.14 15.09 12.87
C PHE A 284 3.57 14.59 12.58
N SER A 285 3.71 13.31 12.25
CA SER A 285 5.00 12.69 11.94
C SER A 285 5.68 13.32 10.72
N THR A 286 4.93 13.51 9.64
CA THR A 286 5.43 14.06 8.37
C THR A 286 5.83 15.53 8.51
N TYR A 287 4.98 16.33 9.16
CA TYR A 287 5.23 17.75 9.36
C TYR A 287 6.52 17.99 10.16
N HIS A 288 6.61 17.40 11.35
CA HIS A 288 7.76 17.61 12.23
C HIS A 288 9.04 16.97 11.71
N TYR A 289 8.92 15.83 11.01
CA TYR A 289 10.06 15.24 10.32
C TYR A 289 10.61 16.17 9.24
N ASN A 290 9.75 16.81 8.43
CA ASN A 290 10.17 17.74 7.40
C ASN A 290 10.93 18.94 7.98
N GLU A 291 10.50 19.50 9.11
CA GLU A 291 11.22 20.58 9.79
C GLU A 291 12.59 20.11 10.31
N SER A 292 12.66 18.94 10.90
CA SER A 292 13.91 18.34 11.36
C SER A 292 14.85 18.04 10.18
N LEU A 293 14.32 17.53 9.07
CA LEU A 293 15.07 17.25 7.84
C LEU A 293 15.59 18.53 7.17
N LYS A 294 14.81 19.61 7.14
CA LYS A 294 15.27 20.92 6.65
C LYS A 294 16.47 21.43 7.46
N ALA A 295 16.39 21.33 8.80
CA ALA A 295 17.47 21.73 9.68
C ALA A 295 18.71 20.83 9.47
N PHE A 296 18.53 19.53 9.37
CA PHE A 296 19.60 18.58 9.09
C PHE A 296 20.27 18.85 7.73
N ASN A 297 19.51 19.09 6.68
CA ASN A 297 20.06 19.40 5.36
C ASN A 297 20.91 20.70 5.35
N LYS A 298 20.63 21.63 6.26
CA LYS A 298 21.36 22.91 6.36
C LYS A 298 22.59 22.81 7.26
N PHE A 299 22.51 22.07 8.36
CA PHE A 299 23.49 22.08 9.43
C PHE A 299 24.05 20.69 9.78
N GLY A 300 23.62 19.63 9.10
CA GLY A 300 23.95 18.25 9.46
C GLY A 300 23.46 17.89 10.86
N VAL A 301 24.19 17.04 11.53
CA VAL A 301 23.90 16.60 12.91
C VAL A 301 23.94 17.76 13.91
N ASP A 302 24.70 18.82 13.62
CA ASP A 302 24.79 20.02 14.49
C ASP A 302 23.46 20.79 14.60
N ALA A 303 22.48 20.52 13.72
CA ALA A 303 21.12 21.02 13.85
C ALA A 303 20.50 20.73 15.23
N PHE A 304 20.85 19.60 15.82
CA PHE A 304 20.29 19.11 17.08
C PHE A 304 21.15 19.49 18.31
N LYS A 305 22.30 20.13 18.10
CA LYS A 305 23.23 20.50 19.19
C LYS A 305 22.60 21.52 20.13
N ASN A 306 22.61 21.20 21.42
CA ASN A 306 22.05 22.03 22.50
C ASN A 306 20.52 22.31 22.35
N LYS A 307 19.80 21.42 21.65
CA LYS A 307 18.34 21.53 21.41
C LYS A 307 17.56 20.57 22.31
N GLU A 308 16.30 20.90 22.59
CA GLU A 308 15.32 19.96 23.13
C GLU A 308 14.69 19.17 21.96
N VAL A 309 15.00 17.87 21.87
CA VAL A 309 14.57 17.03 20.76
C VAL A 309 13.54 16.02 21.25
N LEU A 310 12.32 16.07 20.67
CA LEU A 310 11.31 15.04 20.86
C LEU A 310 11.64 13.84 19.96
N VAL A 311 11.72 12.65 20.56
CA VAL A 311 11.77 11.38 19.82
C VAL A 311 10.48 10.62 20.07
N PHE A 312 9.73 10.31 19.01
CA PHE A 312 8.45 9.60 19.09
C PHE A 312 8.45 8.34 18.23
N CYS A 313 7.55 7.41 18.55
CA CYS A 313 7.48 6.11 17.89
C CYS A 313 6.34 6.10 16.87
N GLU A 314 6.65 5.66 15.65
CA GLU A 314 5.72 5.60 14.51
C GLU A 314 5.58 4.19 13.91
N GLN A 315 6.40 3.24 14.38
CA GLN A 315 6.42 1.84 13.94
C GLN A 315 6.08 0.87 15.09
N GLY A 316 6.30 -0.42 14.89
CA GLY A 316 6.03 -1.46 15.88
C GLY A 316 6.91 -1.42 17.13
N PHE A 317 6.59 -2.25 18.13
CA PHE A 317 7.36 -2.35 19.37
C PHE A 317 8.78 -2.83 19.13
N GLY A 318 8.97 -3.77 18.18
CA GLY A 318 10.29 -4.27 17.81
C GLY A 318 11.20 -3.17 17.28
N ASP A 319 10.67 -2.31 16.42
CA ASP A 319 11.41 -1.17 15.87
C ASP A 319 11.79 -0.18 16.96
N THR A 320 10.87 0.11 17.89
CA THR A 320 11.15 0.97 19.04
C THR A 320 12.28 0.40 19.89
N ILE A 321 12.25 -0.89 20.20
CA ILE A 321 13.33 -1.57 20.98
C ILE A 321 14.66 -1.49 20.25
N MET A 322 14.66 -1.76 18.95
CA MET A 322 15.87 -1.78 18.13
C MET A 322 16.51 -0.41 18.02
N TYR A 323 15.73 0.63 17.73
CA TYR A 323 16.26 1.98 17.50
C TYR A 323 16.40 2.83 18.77
N ALA A 324 15.83 2.41 19.91
CA ALA A 324 16.00 3.13 21.18
C ALA A 324 17.47 3.25 21.61
N ARG A 325 18.36 2.36 21.16
CA ARG A 325 19.80 2.48 21.37
C ARG A 325 20.40 3.75 20.78
N CYS A 326 19.83 4.26 19.66
CA CYS A 326 20.29 5.48 19.01
C CYS A 326 20.08 6.73 19.89
N LEU A 327 19.24 6.65 20.94
CA LEU A 327 19.11 7.72 21.94
C LEU A 327 20.45 8.02 22.62
N GLU A 328 21.35 7.04 22.79
CA GLU A 328 22.71 7.26 23.35
C GLU A 328 23.49 8.32 22.55
N LYS A 329 23.44 8.23 21.21
CA LYS A 329 24.11 9.20 20.34
C LYS A 329 23.46 10.58 20.42
N LEU A 330 22.14 10.62 20.38
CA LEU A 330 21.40 11.88 20.47
C LEU A 330 21.63 12.57 21.83
N CYS A 331 21.71 11.82 22.92
CA CYS A 331 21.98 12.36 24.25
C CYS A 331 23.32 13.10 24.36
N LYS A 332 24.31 12.72 23.54
CA LYS A 332 25.62 13.39 23.50
C LYS A 332 25.61 14.72 22.75
N ILE A 333 24.54 15.01 22.04
CA ILE A 333 24.38 16.14 21.10
C ILE A 333 23.32 17.12 21.62
N ALA A 334 22.15 16.62 21.95
CA ALA A 334 21.02 17.40 22.40
C ALA A 334 21.17 17.83 23.87
N SER A 335 20.64 19.01 24.23
CA SER A 335 20.54 19.43 25.62
C SER A 335 19.57 18.57 26.42
N LYS A 336 18.50 18.12 25.76
CA LYS A 336 17.45 17.29 26.35
C LYS A 336 16.77 16.44 25.29
N VAL A 337 16.51 15.20 25.62
CA VAL A 337 15.77 14.24 24.77
C VAL A 337 14.43 13.93 25.43
N LEU A 338 13.35 14.30 24.77
CA LEU A 338 11.97 14.01 25.16
C LEU A 338 11.54 12.74 24.45
N PHE A 339 11.63 11.58 25.12
CA PHE A 339 11.32 10.29 24.49
C PHE A 339 9.87 9.88 24.79
N ALA A 340 9.06 9.77 23.75
CA ALA A 340 7.66 9.34 23.79
C ALA A 340 7.52 7.96 23.13
N PRO A 341 7.71 6.86 23.86
CA PRO A 341 7.45 5.51 23.37
C PRO A 341 5.95 5.26 23.23
N GLN A 342 5.55 4.16 22.57
CA GLN A 342 4.16 3.71 22.62
C GLN A 342 3.72 3.52 24.07
N SER A 343 2.44 3.81 24.35
CA SER A 343 1.87 3.83 25.72
C SER A 343 2.10 2.51 26.47
N ALA A 344 2.05 1.36 25.79
CA ALA A 344 2.29 0.05 26.38
C ALA A 344 3.77 -0.15 26.83
N MET A 345 4.71 0.60 26.26
CA MET A 345 6.15 0.51 26.58
C MET A 345 6.63 1.62 27.55
N TYR A 346 5.77 2.55 27.90
CA TYR A 346 6.11 3.72 28.71
C TYR A 346 6.76 3.33 30.05
N GLU A 347 6.11 2.49 30.84
CA GLU A 347 6.64 2.09 32.16
C GLU A 347 7.93 1.29 32.04
N MET A 348 8.05 0.47 31.02
CA MET A 348 9.29 -0.28 30.75
C MET A 348 10.46 0.69 30.53
N PHE A 349 10.38 1.60 29.57
CA PHE A 349 11.46 2.54 29.27
C PHE A 349 11.74 3.50 30.42
N LYS A 350 10.72 4.01 31.12
CA LYS A 350 10.86 4.88 32.29
C LYS A 350 11.69 4.21 33.38
N ASN A 351 11.37 2.97 33.72
CA ASN A 351 12.05 2.23 34.77
C ASN A 351 13.48 1.85 34.35
N GLN A 352 13.67 1.44 33.10
CA GLN A 352 14.99 1.05 32.58
C GLN A 352 15.95 2.27 32.51
N ILE A 353 15.50 3.39 31.98
CA ILE A 353 16.33 4.62 31.92
C ILE A 353 16.64 5.13 33.32
N LYS A 354 15.69 5.09 34.24
CA LYS A 354 15.94 5.43 35.63
C LYS A 354 17.03 4.54 36.26
N PHE A 355 16.98 3.23 36.02
CA PHE A 355 17.96 2.28 36.51
C PHE A 355 19.34 2.52 35.89
N LEU A 356 19.41 2.76 34.58
CA LEU A 356 20.66 3.03 33.88
C LEU A 356 21.31 4.32 34.40
N ASN A 357 20.55 5.36 34.65
CA ASN A 357 21.05 6.63 35.17
C ASN A 357 21.57 6.56 36.62
N GLN A 358 21.29 5.47 37.36
CA GLN A 358 21.90 5.22 38.67
C GLN A 358 23.32 4.68 38.55
N ASN A 359 23.68 4.08 37.40
CA ASN A 359 24.97 3.38 37.20
C ASN A 359 25.82 4.02 36.09
N ASP A 360 25.21 4.80 35.21
CA ASP A 360 25.86 5.39 34.04
C ASP A 360 25.07 6.61 33.57
N ASP A 361 25.71 7.74 33.44
CA ASP A 361 25.09 9.04 33.12
C ASP A 361 24.70 9.21 31.66
N ILE A 362 24.74 8.15 30.86
CA ILE A 362 24.54 8.23 29.39
C ILE A 362 23.16 8.78 29.02
N PHE A 363 22.12 8.38 29.74
CA PHE A 363 20.74 8.78 29.47
C PHE A 363 20.21 9.86 30.43
N LYS A 364 21.09 10.59 31.12
CA LYS A 364 20.70 11.55 32.16
C LYS A 364 19.82 12.70 31.66
N ASN A 365 19.97 13.07 30.40
CA ASN A 365 19.15 14.11 29.76
C ASN A 365 17.91 13.56 29.03
N VAL A 366 17.61 12.26 29.15
CA VAL A 366 16.39 11.65 28.63
C VAL A 366 15.25 11.77 29.62
N LYS A 367 14.14 12.36 29.16
CA LYS A 367 12.84 12.35 29.86
C LYS A 367 11.86 11.49 29.10
N VAL A 368 11.46 10.35 29.68
CA VAL A 368 10.41 9.50 29.08
C VAL A 368 9.05 10.12 29.31
N LEU A 369 8.25 10.23 28.27
CA LEU A 369 6.95 10.89 28.26
C LEU A 369 5.83 9.88 27.96
N LYS A 370 4.69 10.03 28.65
CA LYS A 370 3.49 9.23 28.37
C LYS A 370 2.69 9.81 27.20
N ASN A 371 2.68 11.13 27.06
CA ASN A 371 1.96 11.88 26.04
C ASN A 371 2.94 12.79 25.29
N LEU A 372 2.62 13.12 24.05
CA LEU A 372 3.40 14.08 23.27
C LEU A 372 3.35 15.48 23.91
N PRO A 373 4.51 16.14 24.06
CA PRO A 373 4.58 17.50 24.58
C PRO A 373 4.16 18.52 23.50
N THR A 374 3.86 19.74 23.91
CA THR A 374 3.55 20.85 23.00
C THR A 374 4.77 21.69 22.65
N ASN A 375 5.84 21.64 23.48
CA ASN A 375 7.05 22.46 23.30
C ASN A 375 8.28 21.58 23.13
N PHE A 376 8.99 21.80 22.05
CA PHE A 376 10.27 21.19 21.67
C PHE A 376 10.87 21.99 20.51
N ASP A 377 12.19 21.87 20.28
CA ASP A 377 12.83 22.53 19.11
C ASP A 377 12.61 21.69 17.83
N TYR A 378 12.85 20.37 17.93
CA TYR A 378 12.71 19.43 16.83
C TYR A 378 12.01 18.15 17.28
N ALA A 379 11.35 17.47 16.35
CA ALA A 379 10.78 16.15 16.60
C ALA A 379 11.23 15.14 15.54
N ILE A 380 11.72 14.00 15.97
CA ILE A 380 12.31 12.95 15.15
C ILE A 380 11.57 11.64 15.39
N PRO A 381 11.04 10.98 14.33
CA PRO A 381 10.60 9.61 14.41
C PRO A 381 11.76 8.71 14.83
N ILE A 382 11.54 7.76 15.73
CA ILE A 382 12.64 6.97 16.30
C ILE A 382 13.43 6.20 15.24
N CYS A 383 12.74 5.69 14.20
CA CYS A 383 13.40 4.94 13.12
C CYS A 383 14.20 5.83 12.15
N SER A 384 14.07 7.17 12.24
CA SER A 384 14.87 8.13 11.46
C SER A 384 16.19 8.51 12.15
N LEU A 385 16.40 8.11 13.41
CA LEU A 385 17.63 8.41 14.13
C LEU A 385 18.91 7.91 13.44
N PRO A 386 18.96 6.68 12.86
CA PRO A 386 20.13 6.24 12.12
C PRO A 386 20.50 7.15 10.95
N PHE A 387 19.50 7.64 10.23
CA PHE A 387 19.73 8.53 9.08
C PHE A 387 20.14 9.93 9.52
N LEU A 388 19.38 10.57 10.42
CA LEU A 388 19.63 11.95 10.85
C LEU A 388 20.87 12.10 11.75
N LEU A 389 21.34 11.04 12.41
CA LEU A 389 22.56 11.03 13.20
C LEU A 389 23.76 10.47 12.44
N ILE A 390 23.60 10.13 11.16
CA ILE A 390 24.65 9.58 10.26
C ILE A 390 25.31 8.35 10.92
N LEU A 391 24.52 7.42 11.44
CA LEU A 391 25.04 6.22 12.08
C LEU A 391 25.26 5.09 11.06
N SER A 392 26.45 4.49 11.09
CA SER A 392 26.70 3.22 10.40
C SER A 392 26.06 2.04 11.15
N LEU A 393 25.93 0.90 10.48
CA LEU A 393 25.41 -0.32 11.12
C LEU A 393 26.29 -0.73 12.29
N ASP A 394 27.62 -0.68 12.13
CA ASP A 394 28.58 -1.03 13.18
C ASP A 394 28.51 -0.09 14.41
N GLU A 395 28.33 1.22 14.17
CA GLU A 395 28.08 2.16 15.26
C GLU A 395 26.79 1.82 16.02
N ILE A 396 25.69 1.56 15.32
CA ILE A 396 24.39 1.21 15.94
C ILE A 396 24.52 -0.05 16.79
N LEU A 397 25.24 -1.06 16.31
CA LEU A 397 25.42 -2.32 17.05
C LEU A 397 26.24 -2.14 18.34
N ARG A 398 27.11 -1.16 18.39
CA ARG A 398 27.95 -0.82 19.59
C ARG A 398 27.24 0.09 20.59
N LEU A 399 26.16 0.77 20.20
CA LEU A 399 25.41 1.64 21.11
C LEU A 399 24.72 0.84 22.21
N LYS A 400 24.68 1.41 23.41
CA LYS A 400 24.00 0.82 24.55
C LYS A 400 22.50 0.88 24.36
N THR A 401 21.83 -0.22 24.61
CA THR A 401 20.36 -0.24 24.59
C THR A 401 19.83 0.22 25.95
N PRO A 402 18.80 1.10 25.99
CA PRO A 402 18.10 1.43 27.21
C PRO A 402 17.18 0.30 27.72
N ILE A 403 17.35 -0.91 27.22
CA ILE A 403 16.67 -2.12 27.66
C ILE A 403 17.70 -3.12 28.12
N LEU A 404 17.71 -3.39 29.43
CA LEU A 404 18.60 -4.42 30.01
C LEU A 404 17.88 -5.77 30.02
N PRO A 405 18.59 -6.87 29.69
CA PRO A 405 18.06 -8.19 29.93
C PRO A 405 17.81 -8.35 31.41
N GLN A 406 16.61 -8.74 31.83
CA GLN A 406 16.36 -9.07 33.24
C GLN A 406 17.32 -10.19 33.68
N LYS A 407 18.09 -9.98 34.77
CA LYS A 407 18.85 -11.06 35.39
C LYS A 407 17.86 -12.14 35.83
N LYS A 408 17.95 -13.32 35.22
CA LYS A 408 17.14 -14.45 35.65
C LYS A 408 17.54 -14.85 37.04
N PRO A 409 16.60 -15.08 38.00
CA PRO A 409 16.94 -15.73 39.27
C PRO A 409 17.55 -17.11 38.95
N HIS A 410 18.61 -17.46 39.70
CA HIS A 410 19.50 -18.60 39.43
C HIS A 410 18.80 -19.97 39.34
N ASN A 411 17.53 -20.10 39.70
CA ASN A 411 16.80 -21.38 39.83
C ASN A 411 15.48 -21.49 39.06
N GLN A 412 15.23 -20.69 38.02
CA GLN A 412 14.01 -20.85 37.22
C GLN A 412 14.28 -21.62 35.90
N ARG A 413 13.43 -22.62 35.62
CA ARG A 413 13.38 -23.30 34.33
C ARG A 413 13.34 -22.28 33.18
N LYS A 414 14.15 -22.47 32.16
CA LYS A 414 14.13 -21.63 30.95
C LYS A 414 12.72 -21.67 30.37
N LYS A 415 12.06 -20.52 30.29
CA LYS A 415 10.79 -20.37 29.57
C LYS A 415 11.11 -19.84 28.19
N LEU A 416 10.75 -20.58 27.17
CA LEU A 416 10.80 -20.15 25.78
C LEU A 416 9.43 -19.57 25.43
N GLY A 417 9.35 -18.29 25.15
CA GLY A 417 8.16 -17.67 24.56
C GLY A 417 8.34 -17.61 23.05
N ILE A 418 7.43 -18.23 22.31
CA ILE A 418 7.39 -18.13 20.85
C ILE A 418 6.25 -17.18 20.50
N PHE A 419 6.58 -16.10 19.81
CA PHE A 419 5.62 -15.14 19.27
C PHE A 419 5.46 -15.46 17.78
N TYR A 420 4.29 -15.96 17.38
CA TYR A 420 4.09 -16.47 16.02
C TYR A 420 2.99 -15.78 15.22
N ALA A 421 2.28 -14.81 15.80
CA ALA A 421 1.26 -14.03 15.09
C ALA A 421 1.12 -12.63 15.66
N THR A 422 0.89 -11.65 14.80
CA THR A 422 0.44 -10.32 15.18
C THR A 422 -1.09 -10.26 15.03
N PRO A 423 -1.86 -9.89 16.07
CA PRO A 423 -3.28 -9.57 15.91
C PRO A 423 -3.40 -8.42 14.90
N ASN A 424 -4.25 -8.52 13.91
CA ASN A 424 -4.44 -7.55 12.83
C ASN A 424 -3.38 -7.58 11.71
N ALA A 425 -2.64 -8.67 11.56
CA ALA A 425 -1.78 -8.83 10.39
C ALA A 425 -2.64 -8.90 9.12
N GLU A 426 -2.51 -7.91 8.25
CA GLU A 426 -2.98 -8.03 6.87
C GLU A 426 -2.29 -9.22 6.20
N ASN A 427 -2.88 -9.77 5.13
CA ASN A 427 -2.35 -10.92 4.41
C ASN A 427 -0.86 -10.80 3.97
N SER A 428 -0.32 -9.59 3.94
CA SER A 428 1.11 -9.31 3.72
C SER A 428 2.01 -9.84 4.85
N ASP A 429 1.50 -10.02 6.08
CA ASP A 429 2.25 -10.51 7.23
C ASP A 429 2.27 -12.04 7.37
N LEU A 430 1.60 -12.76 6.47
CA LEU A 430 1.68 -14.24 6.43
C LEU A 430 3.12 -14.74 6.28
N LEU A 431 4.00 -13.94 5.66
CA LEU A 431 5.42 -14.24 5.53
C LEU A 431 6.20 -14.07 6.84
N ARG A 432 5.64 -13.37 7.84
CA ARG A 432 6.22 -13.19 9.18
C ARG A 432 5.74 -14.24 10.17
N ASN A 433 4.64 -14.93 9.86
CA ASN A 433 4.06 -15.97 10.68
C ASN A 433 4.67 -17.32 10.29
N VAL A 434 5.73 -17.72 10.97
CA VAL A 434 6.32 -19.06 10.80
C VAL A 434 5.35 -20.07 11.43
N LYS A 435 4.73 -20.93 10.62
CA LYS A 435 4.08 -22.13 11.11
C LYS A 435 5.18 -23.15 11.41
N PHE A 436 5.37 -23.47 12.68
CA PHE A 436 6.17 -24.59 13.11
C PHE A 436 5.34 -25.88 13.05
#